data_575d968e75db69b3064bfd3fdf3ae30c
#
_entry.id   575d968e75db69b3064bfd3fdf3ae30c
#
_cell.length_a   1.000
_cell.length_b   1.000
_cell.length_c   1.000
_cell.angle_alpha   90.00
_cell.angle_beta   90.00
_cell.angle_gamma   90.00
#
_symmetry.space_group_name_H-M   'P 1'
#
loop_
_entity.id
_entity.type
_entity.pdbx_description
1 polymer ?
#
loop_
_entity_poly.entity_id
_entity_poly.type
_entity_poly.pdbx_seq_one_letter_code
_entity_poly.pdbx_strand_id
1 'polypeptide(L)'
;MKQNLAIIFGGRSGEHEIAIRSAKTVIEQADAAKYHLFPVAISPSGEWLSPARSLAMFPADTVAAFQREYGEASDRPHILTGDATARGFSIPNGGTQPLDCVFPVLHGTYGEDGTIQGLFEMADVPYIGCGVLGSSCGMDKVTMKTLFREADLSICEYVWFLRSEWEAQPDGVIRSVEAKIGYPCFVKPANLGSSVGITRANDEEGLRNAIALAAEYDRKIIVEEGLDVREIECAVLGNDDPKASEAGEYIIRDESKAFLDWEEKYTGTGNNEFITPAPLSAELSDKIKQLAVRAFKAIDGSGLARVDFFLRKDSGSLLVNEINTMPGLTDASGYPKMWEASGMEFRRVIDRLVELAAERYEDKKRNRTDR
;
A
#
# COMPACT_ATOMS: atom_id res chain seq x y z
N MET A 1 23.97 6.37 -19.06
CA MET A 1 22.75 6.03 -19.86
C MET A 1 21.55 6.20 -18.96
N LYS A 2 20.38 6.60 -19.51
CA LYS A 2 19.15 6.62 -18.74
C LYS A 2 18.69 5.18 -18.45
N GLN A 3 18.09 4.98 -17.28
CA GLN A 3 17.49 3.68 -16.90
C GLN A 3 16.08 3.56 -17.45
N ASN A 4 15.71 2.39 -17.93
CA ASN A 4 14.37 2.05 -18.40
C ASN A 4 13.48 1.71 -17.19
N LEU A 5 12.61 2.63 -16.80
CA LEU A 5 11.72 2.51 -15.65
C LEU A 5 10.27 2.32 -16.12
N ALA A 6 9.71 1.14 -15.87
CA ALA A 6 8.29 0.90 -16.11
C ALA A 6 7.46 1.41 -14.93
N ILE A 7 6.40 2.18 -15.22
CA ILE A 7 5.39 2.58 -14.24
C ILE A 7 4.14 1.77 -14.54
N ILE A 8 3.87 0.76 -13.70
CA ILE A 8 2.68 -0.12 -13.85
C ILE A 8 1.62 0.36 -12.87
N PHE A 9 0.40 0.65 -13.35
CA PHE A 9 -0.65 1.28 -12.55
C PHE A 9 -2.06 0.82 -12.93
N GLY A 10 -3.08 1.32 -12.23
CA GLY A 10 -4.47 0.90 -12.40
C GLY A 10 -4.77 -0.38 -11.63
N GLY A 11 -5.02 -1.49 -12.32
CA GLY A 11 -5.22 -2.81 -11.70
C GLY A 11 -6.68 -3.20 -11.50
N ARG A 12 -6.88 -4.46 -11.11
CA ARG A 12 -8.19 -5.09 -10.84
C ARG A 12 -8.55 -4.92 -9.36
N SER A 13 -8.64 -3.69 -8.89
CA SER A 13 -8.95 -3.40 -7.49
C SER A 13 -9.94 -2.24 -7.36
N GLY A 14 -10.55 -2.10 -6.20
CA GLY A 14 -11.38 -0.95 -5.86
C GLY A 14 -10.60 0.38 -5.82
N GLU A 15 -9.26 0.32 -5.86
CA GLU A 15 -8.36 1.47 -5.79
C GLU A 15 -7.79 1.87 -7.16
N HIS A 16 -8.39 1.38 -8.27
CA HIS A 16 -7.93 1.62 -9.65
C HIS A 16 -7.68 3.11 -9.95
N GLU A 17 -8.61 3.97 -9.61
CA GLU A 17 -8.52 5.42 -9.84
C GLU A 17 -7.42 6.09 -9.01
N ILE A 18 -7.18 5.61 -7.78
CA ILE A 18 -6.11 6.11 -6.92
C ILE A 18 -4.75 5.72 -7.48
N ALA A 19 -4.63 4.50 -8.01
CA ALA A 19 -3.43 4.05 -8.69
C ALA A 19 -3.07 4.93 -9.91
N ILE A 20 -4.08 5.36 -10.70
CA ILE A 20 -3.89 6.29 -11.82
C ILE A 20 -3.39 7.65 -11.31
N ARG A 21 -4.01 8.22 -10.27
CA ARG A 21 -3.58 9.50 -9.68
C ARG A 21 -2.17 9.42 -9.10
N SER A 22 -1.84 8.34 -8.40
CA SER A 22 -0.50 8.09 -7.86
C SER A 22 0.54 7.99 -8.99
N ALA A 23 0.23 7.25 -10.06
CA ALA A 23 1.11 7.11 -11.23
C ALA A 23 1.36 8.46 -11.93
N LYS A 24 0.32 9.31 -12.05
CA LYS A 24 0.48 10.68 -12.55
C LYS A 24 1.55 11.42 -11.76
N THR A 25 1.45 11.45 -10.44
CA THR A 25 2.42 12.16 -9.58
C THR A 25 3.83 11.56 -9.72
N VAL A 26 3.95 10.23 -9.76
CA VAL A 26 5.24 9.55 -9.97
C VAL A 26 5.87 9.95 -11.31
N ILE A 27 5.10 9.96 -12.40
CA ILE A 27 5.55 10.34 -13.75
C ILE A 27 6.01 11.80 -13.78
N GLU A 28 5.26 12.71 -13.16
CA GLU A 28 5.56 14.14 -13.11
C GLU A 28 6.79 14.46 -12.24
N GLN A 29 7.07 13.65 -11.24
CA GLN A 29 8.19 13.83 -10.31
C GLN A 29 9.45 13.06 -10.72
N ALA A 30 9.35 12.05 -11.59
CA ALA A 30 10.51 11.29 -12.05
C ALA A 30 11.48 12.18 -12.84
N ASP A 31 12.79 11.96 -12.62
CA ASP A 31 13.85 12.75 -13.29
C ASP A 31 14.09 12.27 -14.71
N ALA A 32 13.61 13.05 -15.69
CA ALA A 32 13.79 12.77 -17.12
C ALA A 32 15.27 12.72 -17.58
N ALA A 33 16.20 13.27 -16.78
CA ALA A 33 17.63 13.13 -17.06
C ALA A 33 18.16 11.73 -16.71
N LYS A 34 17.52 11.03 -15.76
CA LYS A 34 17.93 9.72 -15.25
C LYS A 34 17.15 8.57 -15.85
N TYR A 35 15.85 8.78 -16.11
CA TYR A 35 14.94 7.70 -16.50
C TYR A 35 14.41 7.87 -17.92
N HIS A 36 14.13 6.73 -18.54
CA HIS A 36 13.26 6.61 -19.69
C HIS A 36 12.00 5.85 -19.22
N LEU A 37 10.84 6.52 -19.23
CA LEU A 37 9.63 6.01 -18.61
C LEU A 37 8.77 5.21 -19.59
N PHE A 38 8.22 4.09 -19.11
CA PHE A 38 7.25 3.24 -19.80
C PHE A 38 5.97 3.13 -18.97
N PRO A 39 4.99 4.05 -19.14
CA PRO A 39 3.72 3.95 -18.44
C PRO A 39 2.88 2.81 -19.03
N VAL A 40 2.48 1.86 -18.20
CA VAL A 40 1.65 0.71 -18.59
C VAL A 40 0.53 0.53 -17.59
N ALA A 41 -0.70 0.79 -18.01
CA ALA A 41 -1.87 0.57 -17.18
C ALA A 41 -2.41 -0.85 -17.31
N ILE A 42 -2.93 -1.37 -16.21
CA ILE A 42 -3.75 -2.58 -16.17
C ILE A 42 -5.19 -2.13 -15.97
N SER A 43 -6.09 -2.50 -16.91
CA SER A 43 -7.50 -2.14 -16.83
C SER A 43 -8.21 -2.87 -15.66
N PRO A 44 -9.45 -2.45 -15.28
CA PRO A 44 -10.25 -3.18 -14.29
C PRO A 44 -10.57 -4.62 -14.70
N SER A 45 -10.53 -4.94 -16.00
CA SER A 45 -10.69 -6.32 -16.51
C SER A 45 -9.39 -7.13 -16.52
N GLY A 46 -8.22 -6.50 -16.24
CA GLY A 46 -6.90 -7.13 -16.25
C GLY A 46 -6.16 -7.07 -17.58
N GLU A 47 -6.62 -6.26 -18.56
CA GLU A 47 -5.90 -6.02 -19.82
C GLU A 47 -4.71 -5.12 -19.59
N TRP A 48 -3.53 -5.51 -20.07
CA TRP A 48 -2.32 -4.67 -20.11
C TRP A 48 -2.38 -3.76 -21.32
N LEU A 49 -2.46 -2.45 -21.08
CA LEU A 49 -2.61 -1.45 -22.12
C LEU A 49 -1.26 -1.07 -22.74
N SER A 50 -1.30 -0.59 -24.01
CA SER A 50 -0.11 0.05 -24.59
C SER A 50 0.27 1.32 -23.82
N PRO A 51 1.53 1.76 -23.86
CA PRO A 51 1.95 3.04 -23.26
C PRO A 51 1.11 4.23 -23.74
N ALA A 52 0.74 4.31 -25.03
CA ALA A 52 -0.10 5.37 -25.54
C ALA A 52 -1.52 5.34 -24.96
N ARG A 53 -2.16 4.16 -24.89
CA ARG A 53 -3.47 4.00 -24.24
C ARG A 53 -3.40 4.29 -22.73
N SER A 54 -2.31 3.93 -22.10
CA SER A 54 -2.08 4.19 -20.67
C SER A 54 -1.95 5.69 -20.39
N LEU A 55 -1.19 6.41 -21.20
CA LEU A 55 -1.06 7.86 -21.11
C LEU A 55 -2.38 8.60 -21.33
N ALA A 56 -3.24 8.09 -22.22
CA ALA A 56 -4.56 8.68 -22.48
C ALA A 56 -5.51 8.66 -21.27
N MET A 57 -5.15 7.96 -20.18
CA MET A 57 -5.87 8.00 -18.90
C MET A 57 -5.55 9.24 -18.06
N PHE A 58 -4.50 9.99 -18.41
CA PHE A 58 -4.10 11.21 -17.71
C PHE A 58 -4.68 12.48 -18.36
N PRO A 59 -4.73 13.62 -17.63
CA PRO A 59 -5.07 14.91 -18.20
C PRO A 59 -4.18 15.31 -19.37
N ALA A 60 -4.72 16.07 -20.31
CA ALA A 60 -4.03 16.45 -21.56
C ALA A 60 -2.71 17.20 -21.34
N ASP A 61 -2.62 17.99 -20.28
CA ASP A 61 -1.39 18.72 -19.88
C ASP A 61 -0.29 17.77 -19.41
N THR A 62 -0.65 16.73 -18.62
CA THR A 62 0.28 15.66 -18.21
C THR A 62 0.78 14.88 -19.42
N VAL A 63 -0.10 14.52 -20.37
CA VAL A 63 0.28 13.84 -21.61
C VAL A 63 1.24 14.69 -22.44
N ALA A 64 0.91 15.98 -22.62
CA ALA A 64 1.79 16.92 -23.37
C ALA A 64 3.15 17.12 -22.68
N ALA A 65 3.19 17.15 -21.34
CA ALA A 65 4.43 17.23 -20.59
C ALA A 65 5.27 15.95 -20.80
N PHE A 66 4.65 14.78 -20.68
CA PHE A 66 5.32 13.50 -20.93
C PHE A 66 5.93 13.45 -22.34
N GLN A 67 5.16 13.79 -23.37
CA GLN A 67 5.62 13.74 -24.76
C GLN A 67 6.83 14.69 -25.04
N ARG A 68 6.86 15.86 -24.38
CA ARG A 68 8.03 16.77 -24.48
C ARG A 68 9.29 16.18 -23.88
N GLU A 69 9.19 15.44 -22.79
CA GLU A 69 10.33 14.91 -22.02
C GLU A 69 10.82 13.55 -22.58
N TYR A 70 9.88 12.69 -22.98
CA TYR A 70 10.13 11.29 -23.31
C TYR A 70 9.81 10.92 -24.77
N GLY A 71 9.16 11.82 -25.52
CA GLY A 71 8.72 11.56 -26.90
C GLY A 71 7.39 10.84 -26.98
N GLU A 72 7.01 10.43 -28.19
CA GLU A 72 5.75 9.71 -28.44
C GLU A 72 5.79 8.32 -27.81
N ALA A 73 4.69 7.96 -27.11
CA ALA A 73 4.55 6.65 -26.51
C ALA A 73 4.11 5.60 -27.55
N SER A 74 4.61 4.37 -27.36
CA SER A 74 4.27 3.23 -28.24
C SER A 74 2.78 2.86 -28.14
N ASP A 75 2.15 2.65 -29.29
CA ASP A 75 0.77 2.13 -29.36
C ASP A 75 0.71 0.58 -29.34
N ARG A 76 1.84 -0.10 -29.24
CA ARG A 76 1.91 -1.55 -29.10
C ARG A 76 1.76 -1.96 -27.64
N PRO A 77 1.01 -3.02 -27.34
CA PRO A 77 0.92 -3.54 -25.99
C PRO A 77 2.30 -3.91 -25.42
N HIS A 78 2.52 -3.56 -24.16
CA HIS A 78 3.71 -3.91 -23.39
C HIS A 78 3.27 -4.85 -22.28
N ILE A 79 3.63 -6.13 -22.40
CA ILE A 79 3.16 -7.18 -21.49
C ILE A 79 4.37 -7.75 -20.76
N LEU A 80 4.35 -7.69 -19.43
CA LEU A 80 5.33 -8.42 -18.65
C LEU A 80 4.90 -9.89 -18.55
N THR A 81 5.78 -10.78 -18.91
CA THR A 81 5.58 -12.23 -18.82
C THR A 81 6.51 -12.81 -17.76
N GLY A 82 6.21 -14.02 -17.26
CA GLY A 82 7.11 -14.74 -16.36
C GLY A 82 8.34 -15.34 -17.02
N ASP A 83 8.69 -14.93 -18.23
CA ASP A 83 9.87 -15.40 -18.96
C ASP A 83 11.10 -14.59 -18.54
N ALA A 84 11.94 -15.19 -17.70
CA ALA A 84 13.16 -14.58 -17.19
C ALA A 84 14.19 -14.23 -18.30
N THR A 85 14.09 -14.82 -19.48
CA THR A 85 15.01 -14.50 -20.60
C THR A 85 14.69 -13.16 -21.24
N ALA A 86 13.43 -12.70 -21.12
CA ALA A 86 12.99 -11.42 -21.69
C ALA A 86 13.50 -10.23 -20.85
N ARG A 87 13.55 -10.33 -19.53
CA ARG A 87 13.94 -9.26 -18.58
C ARG A 87 13.31 -7.92 -18.91
N GLY A 88 12.02 -7.95 -19.24
CA GLY A 88 11.33 -6.74 -19.69
C GLY A 88 9.97 -7.05 -20.33
N PHE A 89 9.42 -6.04 -20.99
CA PHE A 89 8.17 -6.22 -21.69
C PHE A 89 8.34 -7.01 -22.98
N SER A 90 7.47 -8.01 -23.17
CA SER A 90 7.22 -8.63 -24.48
C SER A 90 6.30 -7.73 -25.29
N ILE A 91 6.70 -7.41 -26.52
CA ILE A 91 5.92 -6.61 -27.47
C ILE A 91 5.48 -7.52 -28.61
N PRO A 92 4.17 -7.79 -28.80
CA PRO A 92 3.70 -8.60 -29.90
C PRO A 92 4.22 -8.11 -31.25
N ASN A 93 4.84 -8.99 -32.02
CA ASN A 93 5.51 -8.68 -33.30
C ASN A 93 6.59 -7.58 -33.23
N GLY A 94 7.16 -7.31 -32.04
CA GLY A 94 8.13 -6.22 -31.83
C GLY A 94 9.37 -6.57 -31.02
N GLY A 95 9.48 -7.79 -30.51
CA GLY A 95 10.60 -8.21 -29.66
C GLY A 95 10.42 -7.88 -28.18
N THR A 96 11.52 -7.55 -27.50
CA THR A 96 11.54 -7.27 -26.06
C THR A 96 11.98 -5.84 -25.80
N GLN A 97 11.30 -5.15 -24.89
CA GLN A 97 11.74 -3.89 -24.30
C GLN A 97 12.40 -4.20 -22.95
N PRO A 98 13.73 -4.13 -22.82
CA PRO A 98 14.39 -4.41 -21.55
C PRO A 98 14.04 -3.36 -20.49
N LEU A 99 13.95 -3.78 -19.24
CA LEU A 99 13.66 -2.93 -18.10
C LEU A 99 14.81 -2.99 -17.09
N ASP A 100 15.20 -1.84 -16.57
CA ASP A 100 16.14 -1.73 -15.46
C ASP A 100 15.42 -1.75 -14.10
N CYS A 101 14.17 -1.29 -14.07
CA CYS A 101 13.33 -1.32 -12.86
C CYS A 101 11.85 -1.23 -13.22
N VAL A 102 11.00 -1.79 -12.36
CA VAL A 102 9.53 -1.64 -12.39
C VAL A 102 9.08 -0.89 -11.14
N PHE A 103 8.26 0.13 -11.30
CA PHE A 103 7.53 0.78 -10.21
C PHE A 103 6.05 0.36 -10.27
N PRO A 104 5.63 -0.59 -9.43
CA PRO A 104 4.23 -1.03 -9.38
C PRO A 104 3.41 -0.05 -8.54
N VAL A 105 2.87 0.98 -9.16
CA VAL A 105 1.94 1.93 -8.52
C VAL A 105 0.53 1.32 -8.56
N LEU A 106 0.36 0.22 -7.84
CA LEU A 106 -0.85 -0.58 -7.80
C LEU A 106 -1.31 -0.73 -6.34
N HIS A 107 -2.51 -0.27 -6.03
CA HIS A 107 -3.06 -0.31 -4.69
C HIS A 107 -4.08 -1.43 -4.52
N GLY A 108 -4.13 -2.02 -3.32
CA GLY A 108 -5.08 -3.06 -2.95
C GLY A 108 -4.81 -4.43 -3.59
N THR A 109 -5.88 -5.16 -3.86
CA THR A 109 -5.84 -6.53 -4.39
C THR A 109 -5.08 -6.62 -5.71
N TYR A 110 -4.27 -7.67 -5.86
CA TYR A 110 -3.34 -7.93 -6.98
C TYR A 110 -2.16 -6.94 -7.06
N GLY A 111 -2.17 -5.84 -6.30
CA GLY A 111 -1.09 -4.86 -6.27
C GLY A 111 -0.18 -4.98 -5.04
N GLU A 112 -0.79 -5.20 -3.85
CA GLU A 112 -0.10 -5.20 -2.56
C GLU A 112 -0.06 -6.58 -1.88
N ASP A 113 -0.62 -7.62 -2.49
CA ASP A 113 -0.83 -8.95 -1.89
C ASP A 113 0.23 -9.99 -2.26
N GLY A 114 1.29 -9.61 -2.95
CA GLY A 114 2.35 -10.51 -3.43
C GLY A 114 2.10 -11.06 -4.84
N THR A 115 0.91 -10.88 -5.42
CA THR A 115 0.56 -11.46 -6.72
C THR A 115 1.38 -10.86 -7.86
N ILE A 116 1.38 -9.52 -7.99
CA ILE A 116 2.17 -8.86 -9.04
C ILE A 116 3.67 -8.98 -8.76
N GLN A 117 4.09 -8.98 -7.49
CA GLN A 117 5.47 -9.18 -7.08
C GLN A 117 5.97 -10.56 -7.53
N GLY A 118 5.14 -11.59 -7.42
CA GLY A 118 5.45 -12.93 -7.95
C GLY A 118 5.68 -12.94 -9.45
N LEU A 119 4.95 -12.14 -10.23
CA LEU A 119 5.19 -11.98 -11.67
C LEU A 119 6.56 -11.32 -11.94
N PHE A 120 6.93 -10.27 -11.17
CA PHE A 120 8.23 -9.61 -11.32
C PHE A 120 9.39 -10.54 -10.96
N GLU A 121 9.22 -11.36 -9.91
CA GLU A 121 10.19 -12.39 -9.54
C GLU A 121 10.41 -13.43 -10.65
N MET A 122 9.33 -13.92 -11.27
CA MET A 122 9.39 -14.87 -12.37
C MET A 122 9.98 -14.25 -13.65
N ALA A 123 9.74 -12.95 -13.88
CA ALA A 123 10.28 -12.21 -15.02
C ALA A 123 11.77 -11.82 -14.84
N ASP A 124 12.35 -12.04 -13.67
CA ASP A 124 13.73 -11.66 -13.31
C ASP A 124 14.01 -10.17 -13.56
N VAL A 125 13.10 -9.29 -13.12
CA VAL A 125 13.24 -7.84 -13.23
C VAL A 125 13.29 -7.19 -11.85
N PRO A 126 14.15 -6.18 -11.62
CA PRO A 126 14.13 -5.37 -10.40
C PRO A 126 12.80 -4.62 -10.27
N TYR A 127 12.26 -4.50 -9.07
CA TYR A 127 11.03 -3.74 -8.81
C TYR A 127 11.05 -3.05 -7.46
N ILE A 128 10.36 -1.91 -7.40
CA ILE A 128 10.21 -1.09 -6.20
C ILE A 128 9.16 -1.69 -5.26
N GLY A 129 9.42 -1.58 -3.97
CA GLY A 129 8.49 -1.98 -2.91
C GLY A 129 8.85 -3.33 -2.31
N CYS A 130 7.96 -3.83 -1.45
CA CYS A 130 8.12 -5.10 -0.76
C CYS A 130 8.16 -6.29 -1.71
N GLY A 131 8.88 -7.34 -1.32
CA GLY A 131 8.87 -8.63 -2.00
C GLY A 131 7.54 -9.37 -1.85
N VAL A 132 7.46 -10.58 -2.40
CA VAL A 132 6.25 -11.42 -2.31
C VAL A 132 5.82 -11.64 -0.86
N LEU A 133 6.76 -12.02 0.01
CA LEU A 133 6.47 -12.31 1.42
C LEU A 133 5.97 -11.05 2.15
N GLY A 134 6.73 -9.95 2.09
CA GLY A 134 6.38 -8.71 2.78
C GLY A 134 5.03 -8.14 2.32
N SER A 135 4.74 -8.18 1.01
CA SER A 135 3.46 -7.76 0.45
C SER A 135 2.31 -8.63 0.96
N SER A 136 2.44 -9.96 0.88
CA SER A 136 1.39 -10.88 1.32
C SER A 136 1.13 -10.79 2.83
N CYS A 137 2.20 -10.68 3.63
CA CYS A 137 2.09 -10.55 5.09
C CYS A 137 1.50 -9.19 5.48
N GLY A 138 1.87 -8.10 4.80
CA GLY A 138 1.35 -6.76 5.04
C GLY A 138 -0.12 -6.61 4.66
N MET A 139 -0.59 -7.32 3.64
CA MET A 139 -1.97 -7.24 3.17
C MET A 139 -2.96 -7.99 4.08
N ASP A 140 -2.59 -9.17 4.57
CA ASP A 140 -3.46 -9.97 5.45
C ASP A 140 -3.39 -9.47 6.91
N LYS A 141 -4.42 -8.75 7.36
CA LYS A 141 -4.48 -8.13 8.69
C LYS A 141 -4.26 -9.11 9.84
N VAL A 142 -4.66 -10.36 9.71
CA VAL A 142 -4.47 -11.39 10.74
C VAL A 142 -3.02 -11.85 10.81
N THR A 143 -2.42 -12.13 9.64
CA THR A 143 -1.01 -12.52 9.54
C THR A 143 -0.10 -11.39 9.97
N MET A 144 -0.35 -10.19 9.50
CA MET A 144 0.35 -8.96 9.88
C MET A 144 0.34 -8.75 11.41
N LYS A 145 -0.83 -8.80 12.05
CA LYS A 145 -0.96 -8.64 13.51
C LYS A 145 -0.29 -9.79 14.29
N THR A 146 -0.25 -10.99 13.73
CA THR A 146 0.51 -12.10 14.31
C THR A 146 2.01 -11.81 14.30
N LEU A 147 2.56 -11.33 13.19
CA LEU A 147 3.97 -10.94 13.07
C LEU A 147 4.29 -9.74 13.98
N PHE A 148 3.38 -8.78 14.10
CA PHE A 148 3.56 -7.65 15.00
C PHE A 148 3.65 -8.08 16.47
N ARG A 149 2.82 -9.03 16.91
CA ARG A 149 2.92 -9.61 18.26
C ARG A 149 4.25 -10.31 18.50
N GLU A 150 4.72 -11.11 17.55
CA GLU A 150 6.02 -11.78 17.64
C GLU A 150 7.18 -10.79 17.70
N ALA A 151 7.01 -9.64 17.04
CA ALA A 151 7.95 -8.53 17.11
C ALA A 151 7.74 -7.63 18.35
N ASP A 152 7.02 -8.03 19.39
CA ASP A 152 6.66 -7.26 20.59
C ASP A 152 6.06 -5.87 20.28
N LEU A 153 5.27 -5.73 19.25
CA LEU A 153 4.52 -4.51 18.95
C LEU A 153 3.14 -4.59 19.61
N SER A 154 2.77 -3.54 20.32
CA SER A 154 1.42 -3.41 20.87
C SER A 154 0.42 -3.19 19.75
N ILE A 155 -0.64 -3.97 19.71
CA ILE A 155 -1.74 -3.88 18.74
C ILE A 155 -3.08 -3.91 19.48
N CYS A 156 -4.17 -3.53 18.80
CA CYS A 156 -5.51 -3.68 19.37
C CYS A 156 -5.89 -5.16 19.52
N GLU A 157 -6.84 -5.44 20.44
CA GLU A 157 -7.39 -6.78 20.58
C GLU A 157 -8.28 -7.12 19.39
N TYR A 158 -8.24 -8.38 18.97
CA TYR A 158 -9.04 -8.86 17.85
C TYR A 158 -9.44 -10.33 17.97
N VAL A 159 -10.51 -10.69 17.24
CA VAL A 159 -10.95 -12.04 16.93
C VAL A 159 -10.96 -12.19 15.41
N TRP A 160 -10.64 -13.35 14.90
CA TRP A 160 -10.80 -13.64 13.48
C TRP A 160 -11.40 -15.04 13.29
N PHE A 161 -12.06 -15.22 12.16
CA PHE A 161 -12.69 -16.47 11.77
C PHE A 161 -12.84 -16.54 10.25
N LEU A 162 -13.16 -17.74 9.74
CA LEU A 162 -13.46 -17.95 8.33
C LEU A 162 -14.95 -17.77 8.06
N ARG A 163 -15.30 -17.35 6.84
CA ARG A 163 -16.70 -17.31 6.37
C ARG A 163 -17.43 -18.63 6.64
N SER A 164 -16.77 -19.76 6.39
CA SER A 164 -17.34 -21.09 6.65
C SER A 164 -17.66 -21.37 8.13
N GLU A 165 -16.88 -20.80 9.06
CA GLU A 165 -17.16 -20.89 10.50
C GLU A 165 -18.38 -20.03 10.88
N TRP A 166 -18.46 -18.82 10.30
CA TRP A 166 -19.64 -17.98 10.45
C TRP A 166 -20.90 -18.63 9.93
N GLU A 167 -20.87 -19.20 8.73
CA GLU A 167 -22.01 -19.89 8.11
C GLU A 167 -22.45 -21.14 8.91
N ALA A 168 -21.49 -21.87 9.50
CA ALA A 168 -21.78 -23.07 10.27
C ALA A 168 -22.29 -22.80 11.69
N GLN A 169 -21.74 -21.76 12.36
CA GLN A 169 -22.00 -21.50 13.78
C GLN A 169 -22.08 -19.99 14.09
N PRO A 170 -23.02 -19.24 13.54
CA PRO A 170 -23.07 -17.78 13.71
C PRO A 170 -23.14 -17.35 15.18
N ASP A 171 -23.95 -18.00 16.00
CA ASP A 171 -24.07 -17.68 17.43
C ASP A 171 -22.79 -18.01 18.23
N GLY A 172 -22.01 -18.98 17.77
CA GLY A 172 -20.71 -19.30 18.36
C GLY A 172 -19.69 -18.18 18.11
N VAL A 173 -19.67 -17.65 16.87
CA VAL A 173 -18.83 -16.52 16.48
C VAL A 173 -19.23 -15.27 17.28
N ILE A 174 -20.53 -14.94 17.35
CA ILE A 174 -21.01 -13.77 18.11
C ILE A 174 -20.54 -13.85 19.56
N ARG A 175 -20.81 -14.97 20.25
CA ARG A 175 -20.36 -15.15 21.65
C ARG A 175 -18.85 -14.99 21.81
N SER A 176 -18.05 -15.47 20.86
CA SER A 176 -16.59 -15.33 20.90
C SER A 176 -16.15 -13.88 20.80
N VAL A 177 -16.78 -13.10 19.90
CA VAL A 177 -16.51 -11.66 19.75
C VAL A 177 -16.92 -10.91 21.01
N GLU A 178 -18.14 -11.13 21.52
CA GLU A 178 -18.62 -10.46 22.71
C GLU A 178 -17.77 -10.75 23.96
N ALA A 179 -17.33 -11.99 24.12
CA ALA A 179 -16.52 -12.40 25.27
C ALA A 179 -15.11 -11.79 25.24
N LYS A 180 -14.54 -11.55 24.07
CA LYS A 180 -13.16 -11.09 23.93
C LYS A 180 -13.06 -9.59 23.62
N ILE A 181 -13.97 -9.07 22.80
CA ILE A 181 -13.92 -7.70 22.27
C ILE A 181 -15.01 -6.82 22.89
N GLY A 182 -16.28 -7.28 22.83
CA GLY A 182 -17.45 -6.48 23.21
C GLY A 182 -17.78 -5.41 22.17
N TYR A 183 -18.46 -4.34 22.63
CA TYR A 183 -18.91 -3.23 21.78
C TYR A 183 -18.41 -1.88 22.30
N PRO A 184 -18.17 -0.87 21.41
CA PRO A 184 -18.23 -1.00 19.96
C PRO A 184 -17.06 -1.83 19.41
N CYS A 185 -17.24 -2.44 18.22
CA CYS A 185 -16.18 -3.14 17.51
C CYS A 185 -16.19 -2.79 16.00
N PHE A 186 -15.09 -3.08 15.33
CA PHE A 186 -14.96 -2.89 13.87
C PHE A 186 -14.77 -4.24 13.19
N VAL A 187 -15.65 -4.53 12.24
CA VAL A 187 -15.60 -5.74 11.41
C VAL A 187 -14.97 -5.40 10.08
N LYS A 188 -13.98 -6.20 9.64
CA LYS A 188 -13.18 -5.93 8.45
C LYS A 188 -12.93 -7.22 7.65
N PRO A 189 -12.93 -7.19 6.31
CA PRO A 189 -12.25 -8.21 5.51
C PRO A 189 -10.76 -8.22 5.83
N ALA A 190 -10.12 -9.40 5.91
CA ALA A 190 -8.70 -9.48 6.29
C ALA A 190 -7.75 -8.99 5.19
N ASN A 191 -8.07 -9.24 3.90
CA ASN A 191 -7.22 -8.95 2.75
C ASN A 191 -7.80 -7.85 1.85
N LEU A 192 -8.18 -6.72 2.43
CA LEU A 192 -8.72 -5.60 1.66
C LEU A 192 -8.21 -4.28 2.22
N GLY A 193 -7.94 -3.31 1.31
CA GLY A 193 -7.51 -1.96 1.63
C GLY A 193 -8.65 -0.94 1.60
N SER A 194 -8.29 0.35 1.74
CA SER A 194 -9.16 1.53 1.51
C SER A 194 -10.50 1.53 2.27
N SER A 195 -10.54 0.96 3.44
CA SER A 195 -11.76 0.90 4.28
C SER A 195 -12.97 0.23 3.63
N VAL A 196 -12.82 -0.46 2.49
CA VAL A 196 -13.92 -1.18 1.83
C VAL A 196 -14.36 -2.37 2.70
N GLY A 197 -15.67 -2.48 2.95
CA GLY A 197 -16.23 -3.55 3.78
C GLY A 197 -15.96 -3.41 5.28
N ILE A 198 -15.41 -2.28 5.74
CA ILE A 198 -15.25 -2.00 7.18
C ILE A 198 -16.54 -1.43 7.73
N THR A 199 -17.02 -2.02 8.81
CA THR A 199 -18.26 -1.57 9.48
C THR A 199 -18.07 -1.56 10.99
N ARG A 200 -18.53 -0.47 11.64
CA ARG A 200 -18.61 -0.37 13.08
C ARG A 200 -19.91 -1.02 13.57
N ALA A 201 -19.81 -1.89 14.55
CA ALA A 201 -20.95 -2.51 15.24
C ALA A 201 -21.02 -2.03 16.68
N ASN A 202 -22.22 -1.64 17.12
CA ASN A 202 -22.47 -1.15 18.48
C ASN A 202 -23.29 -2.15 19.34
N ASP A 203 -23.81 -3.19 18.71
CA ASP A 203 -24.62 -4.24 19.31
C ASP A 203 -24.57 -5.53 18.48
N GLU A 204 -25.27 -6.59 18.93
CA GLU A 204 -25.28 -7.88 18.26
C GLU A 204 -25.87 -7.82 16.85
N GLU A 205 -26.95 -7.07 16.63
CA GLU A 205 -27.59 -6.96 15.32
C GLU A 205 -26.65 -6.28 14.32
N GLY A 206 -26.03 -5.17 14.73
CA GLY A 206 -25.01 -4.49 13.95
C GLY A 206 -23.82 -5.38 13.64
N LEU A 207 -23.35 -6.20 14.61
CA LEU A 207 -22.27 -7.14 14.41
C LEU A 207 -22.61 -8.22 13.36
N ARG A 208 -23.83 -8.80 13.43
CA ARG A 208 -24.29 -9.78 12.44
C ARG A 208 -24.31 -9.20 11.02
N ASN A 209 -24.85 -8.01 10.87
CA ASN A 209 -24.92 -7.32 9.58
C ASN A 209 -23.52 -6.98 9.05
N ALA A 210 -22.63 -6.50 9.91
CA ALA A 210 -21.25 -6.18 9.56
C ALA A 210 -20.45 -7.41 9.13
N ILE A 211 -20.61 -8.55 9.81
CA ILE A 211 -19.96 -9.82 9.42
C ILE A 211 -20.50 -10.30 8.08
N ALA A 212 -21.81 -10.24 7.84
CA ALA A 212 -22.41 -10.64 6.59
C ALA A 212 -21.83 -9.82 5.42
N LEU A 213 -21.72 -8.50 5.59
CA LEU A 213 -21.09 -7.62 4.58
C LEU A 213 -19.62 -7.94 4.36
N ALA A 214 -18.81 -8.05 5.41
CA ALA A 214 -17.38 -8.36 5.28
C ALA A 214 -17.14 -9.72 4.60
N ALA A 215 -18.03 -10.68 4.84
CA ALA A 215 -18.01 -12.01 4.23
C ALA A 215 -18.30 -12.01 2.72
N GLU A 216 -18.85 -10.95 2.14
CA GLU A 216 -18.98 -10.79 0.68
C GLU A 216 -17.63 -10.50 0.01
N TYR A 217 -16.72 -9.84 0.74
CA TYR A 217 -15.44 -9.36 0.22
C TYR A 217 -14.29 -10.32 0.48
N ASP A 218 -14.27 -11.02 1.62
CA ASP A 218 -13.18 -11.95 1.95
C ASP A 218 -13.71 -13.20 2.64
N ARG A 219 -12.99 -14.30 2.47
CA ARG A 219 -13.21 -15.54 3.21
C ARG A 219 -12.76 -15.45 4.67
N LYS A 220 -11.86 -14.54 5.01
CA LYS A 220 -11.29 -14.32 6.34
C LYS A 220 -11.77 -12.98 6.89
N ILE A 221 -12.43 -13.00 8.00
CA ILE A 221 -13.00 -11.82 8.68
C ILE A 221 -12.24 -11.58 9.97
N ILE A 222 -11.90 -10.32 10.25
CA ILE A 222 -11.33 -9.88 11.52
C ILE A 222 -12.27 -8.88 12.19
N VAL A 223 -12.43 -9.02 13.49
CA VAL A 223 -13.20 -8.10 14.35
C VAL A 223 -12.24 -7.52 15.38
N GLU A 224 -12.11 -6.21 15.40
CA GLU A 224 -11.20 -5.47 16.28
C GLU A 224 -12.00 -4.62 17.29
N GLU A 225 -11.40 -4.38 18.46
CA GLU A 225 -11.98 -3.47 19.45
C GLU A 225 -12.14 -2.05 18.90
N GLY A 226 -13.23 -1.41 19.25
CA GLY A 226 -13.52 -0.03 18.89
C GLY A 226 -12.90 0.94 19.89
N LEU A 227 -11.85 1.63 19.48
CA LEU A 227 -11.06 2.56 20.29
C LEU A 227 -11.33 4.00 19.90
N ASP A 228 -11.31 4.91 20.89
CA ASP A 228 -11.23 6.37 20.63
C ASP A 228 -9.76 6.78 20.52
N VAL A 229 -9.36 7.12 19.28
CA VAL A 229 -7.95 7.28 18.92
C VAL A 229 -7.69 8.55 18.10
N ARG A 230 -6.41 8.94 18.07
CA ARG A 230 -5.83 9.75 17.00
C ARG A 230 -5.15 8.80 16.02
N GLU A 231 -5.35 9.01 14.73
CA GLU A 231 -4.73 8.21 13.67
C GLU A 231 -3.42 8.86 13.22
N ILE A 232 -2.30 8.20 13.51
CA ILE A 232 -0.96 8.70 13.20
C ILE A 232 -0.34 7.81 12.13
N GLU A 233 0.25 8.40 11.12
CA GLU A 233 0.95 7.71 10.04
C GLU A 233 2.46 7.98 10.10
N CYS A 234 3.27 7.01 9.71
CA CYS A 234 4.72 7.17 9.58
C CYS A 234 5.23 6.45 8.33
N ALA A 235 5.91 7.16 7.44
CA ALA A 235 6.49 6.59 6.25
C ALA A 235 7.83 5.92 6.55
N VAL A 236 8.08 4.76 5.92
CA VAL A 236 9.34 4.02 6.01
C VAL A 236 9.95 3.86 4.63
N LEU A 237 11.28 3.99 4.52
CA LEU A 237 12.05 3.89 3.28
C LEU A 237 13.36 3.15 3.55
N GLY A 238 13.63 2.07 2.81
CA GLY A 238 14.88 1.31 2.91
C GLY A 238 14.69 -0.18 2.71
N ASN A 239 15.80 -0.92 2.81
CA ASN A 239 15.84 -2.39 2.86
C ASN A 239 16.30 -2.82 4.26
N ASP A 240 17.53 -3.28 4.44
CA ASP A 240 18.07 -3.81 5.72
C ASP A 240 18.21 -2.73 6.81
N ASP A 241 18.52 -1.49 6.43
CA ASP A 241 18.59 -0.32 7.33
C ASP A 241 17.55 0.74 6.97
N PRO A 242 16.25 0.46 7.17
CA PRO A 242 15.18 1.38 6.80
C PRO A 242 15.15 2.60 7.74
N LYS A 243 14.75 3.73 7.18
CA LYS A 243 14.55 5.00 7.89
C LYS A 243 13.06 5.32 7.95
N ALA A 244 12.66 5.95 9.04
CA ALA A 244 11.31 6.48 9.21
C ALA A 244 11.31 8.01 9.06
N SER A 245 10.23 8.52 8.48
CA SER A 245 9.99 9.95 8.29
C SER A 245 9.52 10.63 9.58
N GLU A 246 9.30 11.95 9.52
CA GLU A 246 8.40 12.61 10.45
C GLU A 246 7.00 12.00 10.35
N ALA A 247 6.30 11.92 11.50
CA ALA A 247 4.95 11.40 11.55
C ALA A 247 3.93 12.41 10.99
N GLY A 248 2.85 11.90 10.41
CA GLY A 248 1.69 12.68 10.01
C GLY A 248 0.45 12.27 10.77
N GLU A 249 -0.57 13.12 10.78
CA GLU A 249 -1.85 12.88 11.43
C GLU A 249 -2.99 13.38 10.57
N TYR A 250 -4.05 12.56 10.44
CA TYR A 250 -5.31 13.04 9.92
C TYR A 250 -6.17 13.62 11.05
N ILE A 251 -6.55 14.88 10.90
CA ILE A 251 -7.48 15.53 11.80
C ILE A 251 -8.87 15.49 11.17
N ILE A 252 -9.78 14.76 11.80
CA ILE A 252 -11.20 14.69 11.42
C ILE A 252 -11.92 15.80 12.15
N ARG A 253 -12.49 16.77 11.40
CA ARG A 253 -13.24 17.90 11.97
C ARG A 253 -14.72 17.57 12.21
N ASP A 254 -15.21 16.51 11.60
CA ASP A 254 -16.59 16.04 11.77
C ASP A 254 -16.68 15.04 12.91
N GLU A 255 -17.05 15.50 14.11
CA GLU A 255 -17.19 14.67 15.31
C GLU A 255 -18.27 13.59 15.20
N SER A 256 -19.15 13.63 14.18
CA SER A 256 -20.15 12.59 13.93
C SER A 256 -19.56 11.32 13.29
N LYS A 257 -18.34 11.40 12.77
CA LYS A 257 -17.66 10.28 12.09
C LYS A 257 -16.60 9.64 12.98
N ALA A 258 -16.71 8.33 13.11
CA ALA A 258 -15.83 7.54 13.98
C ALA A 258 -14.49 7.16 13.35
N PHE A 259 -14.32 7.30 12.04
CA PHE A 259 -13.10 6.99 11.28
C PHE A 259 -13.13 7.66 9.89
N LEU A 260 -11.96 7.77 9.27
CA LEU A 260 -11.80 8.23 7.89
C LEU A 260 -12.29 7.15 6.91
N ASP A 261 -13.42 7.40 6.26
CA ASP A 261 -13.87 6.57 5.16
C ASP A 261 -13.11 6.88 3.85
N TRP A 262 -13.33 6.03 2.84
CA TRP A 262 -12.65 6.15 1.55
C TRP A 262 -12.94 7.50 0.84
N GLU A 263 -14.19 7.96 0.86
CA GLU A 263 -14.59 9.21 0.23
C GLU A 263 -13.86 10.41 0.86
N GLU A 264 -13.71 10.41 2.17
CA GLU A 264 -13.06 11.51 2.89
C GLU A 264 -11.55 11.55 2.67
N LYS A 265 -10.90 10.41 2.53
CA LYS A 265 -9.45 10.35 2.25
C LYS A 265 -9.08 10.96 0.90
N TYR A 266 -9.97 10.88 -0.11
CA TYR A 266 -9.60 11.18 -1.50
C TYR A 266 -10.47 12.22 -2.22
N THR A 267 -11.61 12.65 -1.68
CA THR A 267 -12.53 13.59 -2.37
C THR A 267 -12.37 15.04 -1.98
N GLY A 268 -11.53 15.36 -0.98
CA GLY A 268 -11.24 16.75 -0.60
C GLY A 268 -12.47 17.52 -0.10
N THR A 269 -13.36 16.87 0.65
CA THR A 269 -14.60 17.50 1.20
C THR A 269 -14.31 18.65 2.16
N GLY A 270 -13.04 18.92 2.50
CA GLY A 270 -12.62 19.98 3.42
C GLY A 270 -12.82 19.66 4.90
N ASN A 271 -13.34 18.46 5.21
CA ASN A 271 -13.59 18.01 6.58
C ASN A 271 -12.37 17.35 7.23
N ASN A 272 -11.32 17.10 6.44
CA ASN A 272 -10.09 16.45 6.89
C ASN A 272 -8.87 17.28 6.54
N GLU A 273 -7.91 17.29 7.44
CA GLU A 273 -6.62 17.93 7.24
C GLU A 273 -5.51 16.94 7.60
N PHE A 274 -4.54 16.76 6.69
CA PHE A 274 -3.34 16.00 6.98
C PHE A 274 -2.24 16.95 7.44
N ILE A 275 -1.83 16.81 8.69
CA ILE A 275 -0.80 17.64 9.31
C ILE A 275 0.49 16.82 9.43
N THR A 276 1.59 17.35 8.94
CA THR A 276 2.92 16.79 9.13
C THR A 276 3.96 17.93 9.28
N PRO A 277 4.84 17.91 10.29
CA PRO A 277 4.91 16.93 11.38
C PRO A 277 3.63 16.92 12.24
N ALA A 278 3.21 15.73 12.69
CA ALA A 278 2.09 15.61 13.62
C ALA A 278 2.41 16.31 14.94
N PRO A 279 1.39 16.94 15.62
CA PRO A 279 1.60 17.66 16.88
C PRO A 279 1.78 16.68 18.05
N LEU A 280 2.97 16.12 18.15
CA LEU A 280 3.40 15.11 19.12
C LEU A 280 4.60 15.62 19.95
N SER A 281 4.83 15.05 21.12
CA SER A 281 6.08 15.28 21.83
C SER A 281 7.26 14.63 21.09
N ALA A 282 8.46 15.17 21.25
CA ALA A 282 9.65 14.60 20.62
C ALA A 282 9.86 13.12 20.99
N GLU A 283 9.65 12.77 22.26
CA GLU A 283 9.76 11.39 22.75
C GLU A 283 8.76 10.45 22.03
N LEU A 284 7.51 10.88 21.87
CA LEU A 284 6.49 10.10 21.19
C LEU A 284 6.77 9.99 19.69
N SER A 285 7.25 11.06 19.04
CA SER A 285 7.67 11.03 17.64
C SER A 285 8.82 10.04 17.42
N ASP A 286 9.84 10.06 18.27
CA ASP A 286 10.96 9.11 18.18
C ASP A 286 10.50 7.67 18.40
N LYS A 287 9.60 7.44 19.36
CA LYS A 287 9.00 6.13 19.60
C LYS A 287 8.24 5.61 18.39
N ILE A 288 7.42 6.46 17.72
CA ILE A 288 6.68 6.10 16.50
C ILE A 288 7.66 5.70 15.41
N LYS A 289 8.72 6.47 15.15
CA LYS A 289 9.76 6.16 14.16
C LYS A 289 10.40 4.79 14.42
N GLN A 290 10.76 4.49 15.66
CA GLN A 290 11.34 3.20 16.05
C GLN A 290 10.36 2.04 15.83
N LEU A 291 9.10 2.20 16.23
CA LEU A 291 8.08 1.18 16.05
C LEU A 291 7.70 0.99 14.58
N ALA A 292 7.69 2.06 13.76
CA ALA A 292 7.47 1.97 12.32
C ALA A 292 8.54 1.12 11.63
N VAL A 293 9.82 1.37 11.94
CA VAL A 293 10.94 0.55 11.44
C VAL A 293 10.81 -0.90 11.90
N ARG A 294 10.41 -1.13 13.14
CA ARG A 294 10.24 -2.48 13.69
C ARG A 294 9.08 -3.22 13.02
N ALA A 295 7.94 -2.55 12.79
CA ALA A 295 6.80 -3.11 12.07
C ALA A 295 7.16 -3.47 10.62
N PHE A 296 7.91 -2.59 9.95
CA PHE A 296 8.41 -2.83 8.61
C PHE A 296 9.30 -4.07 8.53
N LYS A 297 10.25 -4.20 9.44
CA LYS A 297 11.12 -5.39 9.51
C LYS A 297 10.37 -6.66 9.88
N ALA A 298 9.32 -6.57 10.70
CA ALA A 298 8.53 -7.72 11.12
C ALA A 298 7.81 -8.44 9.97
N ILE A 299 7.48 -7.74 8.90
CA ILE A 299 6.85 -8.32 7.69
C ILE A 299 7.85 -8.64 6.57
N ASP A 300 9.14 -8.57 6.79
CA ASP A 300 10.16 -8.66 5.73
C ASP A 300 10.00 -7.52 4.70
N GLY A 301 9.78 -6.29 5.19
CA GLY A 301 9.56 -5.11 4.36
C GLY A 301 10.82 -4.69 3.60
N SER A 302 10.63 -4.17 2.39
CA SER A 302 11.69 -3.54 1.58
C SER A 302 11.15 -2.42 0.71
N GLY A 303 12.02 -1.48 0.33
CA GLY A 303 11.69 -0.32 -0.46
C GLY A 303 10.91 0.72 0.33
N LEU A 304 9.60 0.63 0.37
CA LEU A 304 8.72 1.58 1.05
C LEU A 304 7.57 0.90 1.78
N ALA A 305 7.07 1.57 2.82
CA ALA A 305 5.77 1.30 3.43
C ALA A 305 5.29 2.52 4.23
N ARG A 306 4.00 2.55 4.57
CA ARG A 306 3.43 3.44 5.57
C ARG A 306 2.91 2.59 6.72
N VAL A 307 3.34 2.91 7.93
CA VAL A 307 2.86 2.27 9.15
C VAL A 307 1.88 3.21 9.82
N ASP A 308 0.69 2.69 10.10
CA ASP A 308 -0.40 3.43 10.69
C ASP A 308 -0.56 3.04 12.16
N PHE A 309 -0.75 4.03 13.02
CA PHE A 309 -0.81 3.89 14.48
C PHE A 309 -2.11 4.44 15.03
N PHE A 310 -2.58 3.81 16.08
CA PHE A 310 -3.62 4.33 16.97
C PHE A 310 -2.97 4.89 18.25
N LEU A 311 -3.11 6.19 18.46
CA LEU A 311 -2.78 6.83 19.72
C LEU A 311 -4.08 6.99 20.53
N ARG A 312 -4.25 6.16 21.56
CA ARG A 312 -5.45 6.18 22.39
C ARG A 312 -5.60 7.49 23.13
N LYS A 313 -6.79 8.12 23.07
CA LYS A 313 -7.06 9.39 23.73
C LYS A 313 -7.22 9.26 25.25
N ASP A 314 -7.70 8.09 25.71
CA ASP A 314 -7.92 7.83 27.14
C ASP A 314 -6.64 7.60 27.95
N SER A 315 -5.66 6.89 27.37
CA SER A 315 -4.47 6.42 28.08
C SER A 315 -3.14 6.98 27.51
N GLY A 316 -3.17 7.55 26.30
CA GLY A 316 -1.96 7.92 25.57
C GLY A 316 -1.16 6.69 25.08
N SER A 317 -1.73 5.49 25.16
CA SER A 317 -1.06 4.28 24.69
C SER A 317 -0.99 4.25 23.17
N LEU A 318 0.18 3.89 22.63
CA LEU A 318 0.42 3.79 21.19
C LEU A 318 0.32 2.33 20.75
N LEU A 319 -0.51 2.06 19.74
CA LEU A 319 -0.73 0.75 19.13
C LEU A 319 -0.39 0.81 17.65
N VAL A 320 0.25 -0.23 17.12
CA VAL A 320 0.41 -0.38 15.66
C VAL A 320 -0.91 -0.93 15.11
N ASN A 321 -1.50 -0.22 14.15
CA ASN A 321 -2.74 -0.63 13.52
C ASN A 321 -2.47 -1.53 12.32
N GLU A 322 -1.83 -0.97 11.28
CA GLU A 322 -1.54 -1.69 10.04
C GLU A 322 -0.27 -1.16 9.35
N ILE A 323 0.17 -1.87 8.31
CA ILE A 323 1.23 -1.44 7.40
C ILE A 323 0.74 -1.55 5.96
N ASN A 324 0.97 -0.50 5.18
CA ASN A 324 0.62 -0.42 3.76
C ASN A 324 1.92 -0.50 2.95
N THR A 325 2.09 -1.58 2.19
CA THR A 325 3.34 -1.87 1.45
C THR A 325 3.45 -1.10 0.13
N MET A 326 2.35 -0.52 -0.34
CA MET A 326 2.32 0.44 -1.45
C MET A 326 1.37 1.58 -1.11
N PRO A 327 1.78 2.54 -0.24
CA PRO A 327 0.95 3.65 0.17
C PRO A 327 0.58 4.55 -1.00
N GLY A 328 -0.48 5.36 -0.84
CA GLY A 328 -0.84 6.37 -1.82
C GLY A 328 0.32 7.35 -2.08
N LEU A 329 0.56 7.64 -3.36
CA LEU A 329 1.68 8.49 -3.82
C LEU A 329 1.18 9.74 -4.56
N THR A 330 -0.08 10.14 -4.38
CA THR A 330 -0.59 11.40 -4.92
C THR A 330 0.03 12.58 -4.18
N ASP A 331 -0.05 13.78 -4.75
CA ASP A 331 0.34 15.04 -4.12
C ASP A 331 -0.42 15.32 -2.80
N ALA A 332 -1.64 14.80 -2.67
CA ALA A 332 -2.44 14.88 -1.44
C ALA A 332 -2.07 13.81 -0.40
N SER A 333 -1.41 12.72 -0.79
CA SER A 333 -1.11 11.57 0.07
C SER A 333 -0.11 11.89 1.18
N GLY A 334 -0.27 11.21 2.32
CA GLY A 334 0.60 11.39 3.48
C GLY A 334 2.05 10.98 3.23
N TYR A 335 2.30 9.90 2.47
CA TYR A 335 3.64 9.35 2.27
C TYR A 335 4.63 10.38 1.66
N PRO A 336 4.35 11.06 0.53
CA PRO A 336 5.22 12.11 0.01
C PRO A 336 5.40 13.28 0.99
N LYS A 337 4.29 13.75 1.60
CA LYS A 337 4.31 14.88 2.53
C LYS A 337 5.16 14.63 3.78
N MET A 338 5.12 13.42 4.34
CA MET A 338 5.93 13.04 5.49
C MET A 338 7.43 13.04 5.15
N TRP A 339 7.82 12.61 3.94
CA TRP A 339 9.22 12.71 3.51
C TRP A 339 9.65 14.14 3.22
N GLU A 340 8.79 14.98 2.64
CA GLU A 340 9.06 16.42 2.47
C GLU A 340 9.27 17.11 3.81
N ALA A 341 8.41 16.84 4.81
CA ALA A 341 8.58 17.33 6.18
C ALA A 341 9.88 16.83 6.85
N SER A 342 10.39 15.68 6.38
CA SER A 342 11.68 15.11 6.80
C SER A 342 12.88 15.67 6.01
N GLY A 343 12.66 16.62 5.08
CA GLY A 343 13.69 17.24 4.27
C GLY A 343 14.07 16.46 3.01
N MET A 344 13.27 15.48 2.58
CA MET A 344 13.49 14.71 1.36
C MET A 344 12.35 14.95 0.36
N GLU A 345 12.64 15.68 -0.72
CA GLU A 345 11.69 15.89 -1.82
C GLU A 345 11.27 14.58 -2.47
N PHE A 346 10.03 14.49 -2.94
CA PHE A 346 9.47 13.25 -3.48
C PHE A 346 10.25 12.72 -4.70
N ARG A 347 10.81 13.58 -5.53
CA ARG A 347 11.75 13.18 -6.60
C ARG A 347 12.93 12.37 -6.07
N ARG A 348 13.51 12.78 -4.93
CA ARG A 348 14.62 12.06 -4.30
C ARG A 348 14.18 10.74 -3.68
N VAL A 349 12.94 10.68 -3.21
CA VAL A 349 12.33 9.42 -2.74
C VAL A 349 12.23 8.43 -3.89
N ILE A 350 11.77 8.86 -5.08
CA ILE A 350 11.71 8.01 -6.28
C ILE A 350 13.11 7.49 -6.66
N ASP A 351 14.12 8.38 -6.72
CA ASP A 351 15.50 7.98 -6.98
C ASP A 351 15.96 6.88 -5.99
N ARG A 352 15.73 7.13 -4.68
CA ARG A 352 16.15 6.17 -3.65
C ARG A 352 15.41 4.84 -3.76
N LEU A 353 14.14 4.83 -4.14
CA LEU A 353 13.36 3.62 -4.37
C LEU A 353 13.91 2.78 -5.53
N VAL A 354 14.34 3.42 -6.63
CA VAL A 354 15.00 2.72 -7.75
C VAL A 354 16.33 2.11 -7.32
N GLU A 355 17.13 2.85 -6.54
CA GLU A 355 18.39 2.34 -5.97
C GLU A 355 18.14 1.11 -5.06
N LEU A 356 17.15 1.20 -4.16
CA LEU A 356 16.78 0.11 -3.24
C LEU A 356 16.28 -1.14 -3.99
N ALA A 357 15.53 -0.95 -5.07
CA ALA A 357 15.11 -2.05 -5.94
C ALA A 357 16.32 -2.77 -6.57
N ALA A 358 17.29 -2.02 -7.05
CA ALA A 358 18.53 -2.57 -7.60
C ALA A 358 19.37 -3.27 -6.53
N GLU A 359 19.54 -2.67 -5.34
CA GLU A 359 20.26 -3.27 -4.21
C GLU A 359 19.65 -4.64 -3.83
N ARG A 360 18.33 -4.72 -3.64
CA ARG A 360 17.63 -5.96 -3.32
C ARG A 360 17.78 -7.01 -4.42
N TYR A 361 17.67 -6.60 -5.68
CA TYR A 361 17.81 -7.50 -6.82
C TYR A 361 19.23 -8.08 -6.91
N GLU A 362 20.27 -7.26 -6.74
CA GLU A 362 21.66 -7.74 -6.78
C GLU A 362 22.02 -8.63 -5.57
N ASP A 363 21.46 -8.35 -4.38
CA ASP A 363 21.64 -9.25 -3.24
C ASP A 363 20.97 -10.60 -3.48
N LYS A 364 19.76 -10.62 -4.03
CA LYS A 364 19.06 -11.87 -4.37
C LYS A 364 19.82 -12.73 -5.39
N LYS A 365 20.50 -12.14 -6.37
CA LYS A 365 21.32 -12.87 -7.34
C LYS A 365 22.49 -13.65 -6.73
N ARG A 366 22.86 -13.35 -5.50
CA ARG A 366 23.89 -14.12 -4.77
C ARG A 366 23.39 -15.48 -4.32
N ASN A 367 22.08 -15.69 -4.34
CA ASN A 367 21.48 -16.97 -3.98
C ASN A 367 21.72 -18.00 -5.10
N ARG A 368 22.18 -19.20 -4.73
CA ARG A 368 22.32 -20.30 -5.68
C ARG A 368 20.95 -20.92 -5.95
N THR A 369 20.64 -21.12 -7.22
CA THR A 369 19.43 -21.81 -7.69
C THR A 369 19.73 -23.15 -8.33
N ASP A 370 21.02 -23.46 -8.52
CA ASP A 370 21.56 -24.73 -8.99
C ASP A 370 22.16 -25.57 -7.83
N ARG A 371 22.36 -26.83 -8.06
CA ARG A 371 22.99 -27.77 -7.10
C ARG A 371 24.48 -27.90 -7.33
#